data_9a7a280c42211f75ffe452781298f211
#
_entry.id   9a7a280c42211f75ffe452781298f211
#
_cell.length_a   1.000
_cell.length_b   1.000
_cell.length_c   1.000
_cell.angle_alpha   90.00
_cell.angle_beta   90.00
_cell.angle_gamma   90.00
#
_symmetry.space_group_name_H-M   'P 1'
#
loop_
_entity.id
_entity.type
_entity.pdbx_description
1 polymer ?
#
loop_
_entity_poly.entity_id
_entity_poly.type
_entity_poly.pdbx_seq_one_letter_code
_entity_poly.pdbx_strand_id
1 'polypeptide(L)'
;MRFPQLLIFIFLIAGCNSGNAPEKKVIIDPNPTSEMAQLMRDMTDELASIREKLINEEELDQNLLDFALIHEQEVTDPSFNKPHVKPMSEAYAYAVDAFNENPTKSNYSAIINNCLSCHQLSCPGPVVRIKKLNL
;
A
#
# COMPACT_ATOMS: atom_id res chain seq x y z
N MET A 1 11.63 -36.31 -72.08
CA MET A 1 11.57 -36.34 -70.57
C MET A 1 11.55 -34.91 -70.09
N ARG A 2 10.47 -34.47 -69.57
CA ARG A 2 10.26 -33.06 -69.08
C ARG A 2 10.27 -33.11 -67.55
N PHE A 3 11.22 -32.43 -66.93
CA PHE A 3 11.26 -32.23 -65.50
C PHE A 3 10.40 -31.04 -65.12
N PRO A 4 9.45 -31.17 -64.17
CA PRO A 4 8.74 -30.00 -63.63
C PRO A 4 9.58 -29.31 -62.58
N GLN A 5 9.80 -28.03 -62.75
CA GLN A 5 10.46 -27.13 -61.81
C GLN A 5 9.54 -26.92 -60.60
N LEU A 6 10.01 -27.40 -59.46
CA LEU A 6 9.34 -27.20 -58.17
C LEU A 6 9.72 -25.82 -57.62
N LEU A 7 8.81 -24.85 -57.72
CA LEU A 7 8.93 -23.52 -57.13
C LEU A 7 8.66 -23.60 -55.61
N ILE A 8 9.71 -23.52 -54.81
CA ILE A 8 9.59 -23.42 -53.36
C ILE A 8 9.37 -21.96 -53.01
N PHE A 9 8.12 -21.62 -52.60
CA PHE A 9 7.78 -20.33 -52.03
C PHE A 9 8.18 -20.31 -50.55
N ILE A 10 9.29 -19.63 -50.22
CA ILE A 10 9.68 -19.37 -48.83
C ILE A 10 8.90 -18.13 -48.37
N PHE A 11 7.89 -18.37 -47.54
CA PHE A 11 7.17 -17.30 -46.81
C PHE A 11 8.05 -16.83 -45.63
N LEU A 12 8.72 -15.69 -45.80
CA LEU A 12 9.34 -14.96 -44.69
C LEU A 12 8.26 -14.27 -43.87
N ILE A 13 7.88 -14.88 -42.77
CA ILE A 13 7.01 -14.24 -41.76
C ILE A 13 7.88 -13.30 -40.90
N ALA A 14 7.97 -12.04 -41.27
CA ALA A 14 8.55 -11.01 -40.43
C ALA A 14 7.52 -10.68 -39.35
N GLY A 15 7.57 -11.36 -38.20
CA GLY A 15 6.82 -11.04 -37.00
C GLY A 15 7.42 -9.81 -36.35
N CYS A 16 6.86 -8.63 -36.61
CA CYS A 16 7.11 -7.44 -35.77
C CYS A 16 6.43 -7.65 -34.43
N ASN A 17 7.17 -8.16 -33.46
CA ASN A 17 6.76 -8.18 -32.05
C ASN A 17 7.07 -6.81 -31.43
N SER A 18 6.22 -5.81 -31.68
CA SER A 18 6.26 -4.54 -30.95
C SER A 18 5.61 -4.75 -29.59
N GLY A 19 6.32 -5.40 -28.69
CA GLY A 19 5.98 -5.44 -27.30
C GLY A 19 6.16 -4.05 -26.68
N ASN A 20 5.14 -3.20 -26.77
CA ASN A 20 5.05 -2.01 -25.95
C ASN A 20 4.86 -2.45 -24.49
N ALA A 21 5.97 -2.62 -23.77
CA ALA A 21 5.92 -2.70 -22.32
C ALA A 21 5.23 -1.41 -21.81
N PRO A 22 4.26 -1.49 -20.90
CA PRO A 22 3.61 -0.30 -20.37
C PRO A 22 4.68 0.59 -19.74
N GLU A 23 4.83 1.79 -20.28
CA GLU A 23 5.75 2.79 -19.77
C GLU A 23 5.33 3.12 -18.32
N LYS A 24 6.18 2.72 -17.38
CA LYS A 24 5.94 2.96 -15.96
C LYS A 24 5.99 4.48 -15.76
N LYS A 25 4.83 5.13 -15.62
CA LYS A 25 4.77 6.55 -15.28
C LYS A 25 5.59 6.79 -14.02
N VAL A 26 6.73 7.44 -14.16
CA VAL A 26 7.51 7.92 -13.03
C VAL A 26 6.70 9.08 -12.43
N ILE A 27 6.08 8.83 -11.29
CA ILE A 27 5.44 9.89 -10.51
C ILE A 27 6.60 10.64 -9.84
N ILE A 28 6.94 11.80 -10.38
CA ILE A 28 7.90 12.71 -9.74
C ILE A 28 7.08 13.46 -8.68
N ASP A 29 7.28 13.08 -7.42
CA ASP A 29 6.76 13.86 -6.30
C ASP A 29 7.63 15.12 -6.19
N PRO A 30 7.08 16.33 -6.38
CA PRO A 30 7.86 17.57 -6.35
C PRO A 30 8.33 17.92 -4.94
N ASN A 31 7.78 17.32 -3.90
CA ASN A 31 8.13 17.54 -2.51
C ASN A 31 8.95 16.38 -1.94
N PRO A 32 9.96 16.65 -1.10
CA PRO A 32 10.62 15.58 -0.35
C PRO A 32 9.59 14.87 0.54
N THR A 33 9.74 13.56 0.69
CA THR A 33 8.89 12.79 1.59
C THR A 33 9.13 13.24 3.03
N SER A 34 8.09 13.70 3.72
CA SER A 34 8.16 14.03 5.14
C SER A 34 8.18 12.76 6.00
N GLU A 35 8.58 12.90 7.28
CA GLU A 35 8.58 11.79 8.25
C GLU A 35 7.19 11.16 8.38
N MET A 36 6.15 11.99 8.55
CA MET A 36 4.77 11.49 8.61
C MET A 36 4.36 10.73 7.34
N ALA A 37 4.72 11.24 6.17
CA ALA A 37 4.38 10.58 4.91
C ALA A 37 5.12 9.24 4.74
N GLN A 38 6.36 9.14 5.20
CA GLN A 38 7.11 7.89 5.21
C GLN A 38 6.49 6.90 6.19
N LEU A 39 6.25 7.32 7.44
CA LEU A 39 5.59 6.50 8.46
C LEU A 39 4.25 5.92 7.94
N MET A 40 3.40 6.72 7.28
CA MET A 40 2.13 6.25 6.70
C MET A 40 2.33 5.16 5.64
N ARG A 41 3.41 5.23 4.85
CA ARG A 41 3.73 4.20 3.85
C ARG A 41 4.17 2.91 4.53
N ASP A 42 5.08 3.02 5.49
CA ASP A 42 5.62 1.86 6.23
C ASP A 42 4.50 1.13 6.98
N MET A 43 3.64 1.88 7.70
CA MET A 43 2.44 1.34 8.35
C MET A 43 1.52 0.61 7.37
N THR A 44 1.30 1.18 6.18
CA THR A 44 0.45 0.55 5.15
C THR A 44 1.03 -0.76 4.66
N ASP A 45 2.34 -0.82 4.46
CA ASP A 45 3.02 -2.00 3.93
C ASP A 45 3.08 -3.13 4.99
N GLU A 46 3.31 -2.81 6.27
CA GLU A 46 3.23 -3.79 7.36
C GLU A 46 1.81 -4.30 7.59
N LEU A 47 0.81 -3.41 7.61
CA LEU A 47 -0.59 -3.81 7.73
C LEU A 47 -1.05 -4.67 6.56
N ALA A 48 -0.55 -4.43 5.35
CA ALA A 48 -0.84 -5.30 4.21
C ALA A 48 -0.25 -6.71 4.41
N SER A 49 0.96 -6.82 4.94
CA SER A 49 1.59 -8.11 5.26
C SER A 49 0.79 -8.87 6.32
N ILE A 50 0.39 -8.18 7.40
CA ILE A 50 -0.45 -8.79 8.45
C ILE A 50 -1.80 -9.24 7.91
N ARG A 51 -2.42 -8.43 7.05
CA ARG A 51 -3.68 -8.78 6.38
C ARG A 51 -3.59 -10.11 5.65
N GLU A 52 -2.55 -10.31 4.85
CA GLU A 52 -2.35 -11.57 4.12
C GLU A 52 -2.19 -12.76 5.07
N LYS A 53 -1.41 -12.61 6.14
CA LYS A 53 -1.28 -13.65 7.18
C LYS A 53 -2.63 -13.98 7.84
N LEU A 54 -3.42 -12.95 8.20
CA LEU A 54 -4.74 -13.14 8.82
C LEU A 54 -5.76 -13.83 7.88
N ILE A 55 -5.69 -13.56 6.57
CA ILE A 55 -6.55 -14.21 5.57
C ILE A 55 -6.17 -15.66 5.40
N ASN A 56 -4.87 -15.95 5.36
CA ASN A 56 -4.33 -17.30 5.17
C ASN A 56 -4.31 -18.12 6.46
N GLU A 57 -4.73 -17.54 7.59
CA GLU A 57 -4.69 -18.19 8.92
C GLU A 57 -3.27 -18.61 9.34
N GLU A 58 -2.27 -17.83 8.92
CA GLU A 58 -0.87 -18.04 9.28
C GLU A 58 -0.58 -17.50 10.68
N GLU A 59 0.42 -18.10 11.34
CA GLU A 59 0.89 -17.61 12.63
C GLU A 59 1.51 -16.20 12.49
N LEU A 60 1.19 -15.34 13.47
CA LEU A 60 1.74 -14.00 13.55
C LEU A 60 2.90 -13.99 14.56
N ASP A 61 3.96 -13.23 14.23
CA ASP A 61 5.10 -13.05 15.12
C ASP A 61 4.70 -12.29 16.39
N GLN A 62 5.43 -12.47 17.51
CA GLN A 62 5.06 -11.88 18.80
C GLN A 62 5.24 -10.36 18.90
N ASN A 63 6.09 -9.75 18.05
CA ASN A 63 6.31 -8.29 18.00
C ASN A 63 5.78 -7.77 16.65
N LEU A 64 4.50 -7.54 16.61
CA LEU A 64 3.81 -7.37 15.33
C LEU A 64 3.93 -5.96 14.75
N LEU A 65 3.69 -4.93 15.55
CA LEU A 65 3.65 -3.55 15.11
C LEU A 65 4.35 -2.65 16.14
N ASP A 66 5.31 -1.88 15.68
CA ASP A 66 6.01 -0.88 16.49
C ASP A 66 6.14 0.41 15.66
N PHE A 67 5.19 1.31 15.82
CA PHE A 67 5.14 2.56 15.07
C PHE A 67 5.31 3.77 15.98
N ALA A 68 6.08 4.75 15.50
CA ALA A 68 6.15 6.06 16.12
C ALA A 68 4.78 6.76 16.15
N LEU A 69 4.58 7.65 17.12
CA LEU A 69 3.35 8.44 17.21
C LEU A 69 3.20 9.37 15.99
N ILE A 70 2.09 9.27 15.30
CA ILE A 70 1.83 10.00 14.05
C ILE A 70 1.93 11.51 14.24
N HIS A 71 1.39 12.03 15.35
CA HIS A 71 1.34 13.47 15.62
C HIS A 71 2.68 14.10 16.02
N GLU A 72 3.70 13.27 16.25
CA GLU A 72 5.07 13.70 16.56
C GLU A 72 5.95 13.78 15.30
N GLN A 73 5.45 13.28 14.16
CA GLN A 73 6.20 13.26 12.92
C GLN A 73 6.07 14.57 12.15
N GLU A 74 7.14 14.97 11.47
CA GLU A 74 7.13 16.16 10.62
C GLU A 74 6.17 15.97 9.43
N VAL A 75 5.28 16.95 9.25
CA VAL A 75 4.27 16.96 8.18
C VAL A 75 4.84 17.55 6.88
N THR A 76 4.30 17.12 5.73
CA THR A 76 4.67 17.68 4.43
C THR A 76 4.23 19.14 4.30
N ASP A 77 3.08 19.50 4.85
CA ASP A 77 2.53 20.85 4.84
C ASP A 77 1.90 21.17 6.21
N PRO A 78 2.21 22.35 6.81
CA PRO A 78 1.68 22.73 8.13
C PRO A 78 0.15 22.69 8.26
N SER A 79 -0.59 22.77 7.13
CA SER A 79 -2.05 22.68 7.13
C SER A 79 -2.58 21.31 7.55
N PHE A 80 -1.73 20.27 7.58
CA PHE A 80 -2.09 18.94 8.09
C PHE A 80 -2.03 18.86 9.62
N ASN A 81 -1.40 19.80 10.31
CA ASN A 81 -1.40 19.90 11.79
C ASN A 81 -2.74 20.41 12.33
N LYS A 82 -3.76 19.54 12.26
CA LYS A 82 -5.10 19.85 12.74
C LYS A 82 -5.31 19.38 14.19
N PRO A 83 -6.18 20.06 14.99
CA PRO A 83 -6.38 19.71 16.40
C PRO A 83 -6.77 18.27 16.69
N HIS A 84 -7.42 17.59 15.72
CA HIS A 84 -7.85 16.21 15.89
C HIS A 84 -6.76 15.18 15.58
N VAL A 85 -5.62 15.56 14.97
CA VAL A 85 -4.55 14.62 14.60
C VAL A 85 -3.96 13.95 15.83
N LYS A 86 -3.68 14.71 16.91
CA LYS A 86 -3.12 14.16 18.13
C LYS A 86 -4.05 13.12 18.79
N PRO A 87 -5.32 13.40 19.14
CA PRO A 87 -6.17 12.37 19.74
C PRO A 87 -6.43 11.18 18.84
N MET A 88 -6.44 11.35 17.50
CA MET A 88 -6.59 10.25 16.58
C MET A 88 -5.31 9.39 16.47
N SER A 89 -4.13 10.02 16.57
CA SER A 89 -2.86 9.30 16.66
C SER A 89 -2.78 8.45 17.93
N GLU A 90 -3.21 8.99 19.07
CA GLU A 90 -3.26 8.26 20.33
C GLU A 90 -4.27 7.10 20.28
N ALA A 91 -5.45 7.30 19.67
CA ALA A 91 -6.42 6.23 19.46
C ALA A 91 -5.90 5.13 18.52
N TYR A 92 -5.13 5.51 17.50
CA TYR A 92 -4.46 4.56 16.62
C TYR A 92 -3.42 3.73 17.40
N ALA A 93 -2.56 4.37 18.19
CA ALA A 93 -1.56 3.67 19.00
C ALA A 93 -2.22 2.67 19.96
N TYR A 94 -3.29 3.08 20.64
CA TYR A 94 -4.07 2.17 21.50
C TYR A 94 -4.64 0.96 20.74
N ALA A 95 -5.12 1.15 19.52
CA ALA A 95 -5.61 0.04 18.70
C ALA A 95 -4.48 -0.91 18.25
N VAL A 96 -3.26 -0.38 18.02
CA VAL A 96 -2.06 -1.17 17.74
C VAL A 96 -1.67 -2.00 18.96
N ASP A 97 -1.63 -1.39 20.16
CA ASP A 97 -1.32 -2.10 21.41
C ASP A 97 -2.33 -3.23 21.65
N ALA A 98 -3.62 -2.97 21.50
CA ALA A 98 -4.67 -3.98 21.64
C ALA A 98 -4.52 -5.14 20.64
N PHE A 99 -4.06 -4.84 19.41
CA PHE A 99 -3.76 -5.86 18.43
C PHE A 99 -2.52 -6.67 18.80
N ASN A 100 -1.46 -6.03 19.27
CA ASN A 100 -0.23 -6.70 19.70
C ASN A 100 -0.48 -7.63 20.90
N GLU A 101 -1.34 -7.20 21.86
CA GLU A 101 -1.75 -8.04 22.99
C GLU A 101 -2.61 -9.24 22.55
N ASN A 102 -3.51 -9.03 21.59
CA ASN A 102 -4.42 -10.06 21.10
C ASN A 102 -4.64 -9.91 19.58
N PRO A 103 -3.84 -10.58 18.74
CA PRO A 103 -3.83 -10.41 17.29
C PRO A 103 -5.01 -11.10 16.62
N THR A 104 -6.18 -10.48 16.68
CA THR A 104 -7.44 -10.97 16.08
C THR A 104 -7.81 -10.14 14.85
N LYS A 105 -8.63 -10.72 13.96
CA LYS A 105 -9.26 -10.02 12.84
C LYS A 105 -10.05 -8.78 13.29
N SER A 106 -10.67 -8.84 14.48
CA SER A 106 -11.41 -7.72 15.07
C SER A 106 -10.49 -6.56 15.45
N ASN A 107 -9.38 -6.83 16.15
CA ASN A 107 -8.42 -5.81 16.56
C ASN A 107 -7.67 -5.23 15.35
N TYR A 108 -7.35 -6.05 14.35
CA TYR A 108 -6.84 -5.56 13.08
C TYR A 108 -7.82 -4.59 12.41
N SER A 109 -9.10 -4.95 12.34
CA SER A 109 -10.14 -4.07 11.75
C SER A 109 -10.29 -2.75 12.52
N ALA A 110 -10.06 -2.75 13.84
CA ALA A 110 -10.06 -1.53 14.65
C ALA A 110 -8.93 -0.57 14.22
N ILE A 111 -7.72 -1.10 13.93
CA ILE A 111 -6.61 -0.31 13.39
C ILE A 111 -7.02 0.34 12.06
N ILE A 112 -7.54 -0.44 11.11
CA ILE A 112 -7.93 0.07 9.79
C ILE A 112 -9.05 1.12 9.89
N ASN A 113 -10.00 0.94 10.80
CA ASN A 113 -11.06 1.93 11.06
C ASN A 113 -10.50 3.25 11.61
N ASN A 114 -9.48 3.21 12.47
CA ASN A 114 -8.79 4.42 12.94
C ASN A 114 -8.09 5.15 11.78
N CYS A 115 -7.38 4.41 10.91
CA CYS A 115 -6.77 4.97 9.69
C CYS A 115 -7.82 5.69 8.83
N LEU A 116 -8.94 5.02 8.53
CA LEU A 116 -10.01 5.57 7.70
C LEU A 116 -10.64 6.80 8.33
N SER A 117 -10.92 6.78 9.63
CA SER A 117 -11.55 7.89 10.34
C SER A 117 -10.70 9.16 10.31
N CYS A 118 -9.41 9.05 10.57
CA CYS A 118 -8.47 10.16 10.48
C CYS A 118 -8.35 10.71 9.05
N HIS A 119 -8.13 9.82 8.08
CA HIS A 119 -7.92 10.21 6.69
C HIS A 119 -9.16 10.84 6.03
N GLN A 120 -10.36 10.42 6.41
CA GLN A 120 -11.59 11.05 5.93
C GLN A 120 -11.73 12.51 6.38
N LEU A 121 -11.17 12.88 7.53
CA LEU A 121 -11.23 14.24 8.08
C LEU A 121 -10.08 15.12 7.61
N SER A 122 -8.92 14.56 7.35
CA SER A 122 -7.68 15.32 7.15
C SER A 122 -7.10 15.22 5.76
N CYS A 123 -7.03 14.01 5.19
CA CYS A 123 -6.30 13.72 3.98
C CYS A 123 -6.98 12.60 3.18
N PRO A 124 -8.03 12.89 2.40
CA PRO A 124 -8.85 11.86 1.76
C PRO A 124 -8.16 11.09 0.63
N GLY A 125 -7.05 11.58 0.10
CA GLY A 125 -6.34 10.93 -1.00
C GLY A 125 -5.99 9.45 -0.76
N PRO A 126 -5.39 9.07 0.39
CA PRO A 126 -5.03 7.69 0.70
C PRO A 126 -6.22 6.76 1.00
N VAL A 127 -7.44 7.26 1.21
CA VAL A 127 -8.61 6.45 1.63
C VAL A 127 -8.84 5.24 0.73
N VAL A 128 -8.66 5.39 -0.58
CA VAL A 128 -8.82 4.28 -1.55
C VAL A 128 -7.79 3.17 -1.30
N ARG A 129 -6.54 3.54 -0.95
CA ARG A 129 -5.47 2.57 -0.62
C ARG A 129 -5.77 1.89 0.72
N ILE A 130 -6.15 2.66 1.74
CA ILE A 130 -6.47 2.13 3.08
C ILE A 130 -7.64 1.14 3.01
N LYS A 131 -8.68 1.40 2.21
CA LYS A 131 -9.81 0.48 2.03
C LYS A 131 -9.41 -0.89 1.50
N LYS A 132 -8.27 -1.03 0.81
CA LYS A 132 -7.76 -2.32 0.35
C LYS A 132 -7.19 -3.17 1.48
N LEU A 133 -6.93 -2.57 2.65
CA LEU A 133 -6.47 -3.25 3.85
C LEU A 133 -7.61 -3.92 4.63
N ASN A 134 -8.87 -3.67 4.30
CA ASN A 134 -9.99 -4.38 4.93
C ASN A 134 -9.89 -5.89 4.69
N LEU A 135 -10.34 -6.66 5.69
CA LEU A 135 -10.44 -8.12 5.64
C LEU A 135 -11.68 -8.55 4.87
#